data_be9cf4963bf09d33685ad15348f102a1
#
_entry.id   be9cf4963bf09d33685ad15348f102a1
#
_cell.length_a   1.000
_cell.length_b   1.000
_cell.length_c   1.000
_cell.angle_alpha   90.00
_cell.angle_beta   90.00
_cell.angle_gamma   90.00
#
_symmetry.space_group_name_H-M   'P 1'
#
loop_
_entity.id
_entity.type
_entity.pdbx_description
1 polymer ?
#
loop_
_entity_poly.entity_id
_entity_poly.type
_entity_poly.pdbx_seq_one_letter_code
_entity_poly.pdbx_strand_id
1 'polypeptide(L)'
;VSTSPHCMSHELRTFLDRFDFASCLVCGSCAGGCPVTGTPGMDGWDTRKVMRLLANGLVGEVVTSDFPWLCTGCGRCAGVCPAGIDIPSVMAHMKSLRPREAVPGSLHKGMANNLATGNNLAIGREEYLEGMRDLGRELAEECPGFYVPVDRKGADILFFPNSKEVYGDFEDQFWWWKIFYAARENWTVPSEGWEAVDWALFTGNYEANRELARRKVEYMRANAIGTMIMPDCGGGSYGCRKGMSALTAENPDNAVGFVYLYDYLLNLIRTGRIRLDRSVHSGKRFTYHDSCKHGRELAAHYGHGYFDEPR
;
A
#
# COMPACT_ATOMS: atom_id res chain seq x y z
N VAL A 1 -19.04 11.36 23.15
CA VAL A 1 -18.64 12.60 22.47
C VAL A 1 -19.91 13.27 22.04
N SER A 2 -20.28 14.41 22.68
CA SER A 2 -21.46 15.20 22.36
C SER A 2 -21.26 15.87 21.00
N THR A 3 -21.88 15.35 19.97
CA THR A 3 -21.86 15.95 18.63
C THR A 3 -23.02 16.91 18.50
N SER A 4 -22.75 18.17 18.74
CA SER A 4 -23.66 19.23 18.25
C SER A 4 -23.63 19.19 16.71
N PRO A 5 -24.80 19.19 16.02
CA PRO A 5 -24.89 18.93 14.58
C PRO A 5 -24.29 20.03 13.67
N HIS A 6 -23.78 21.11 14.20
CA HIS A 6 -23.47 22.30 13.40
C HIS A 6 -22.04 22.86 13.53
N CYS A 7 -21.12 22.18 14.21
CA CYS A 7 -19.75 22.65 14.27
C CYS A 7 -18.76 21.52 13.96
N MET A 8 -18.09 21.63 12.84
CA MET A 8 -16.93 20.79 12.51
C MET A 8 -15.87 21.00 13.59
N SER A 9 -15.36 19.92 14.21
CA SER A 9 -14.29 20.03 15.19
C SER A 9 -13.08 20.75 14.59
N HIS A 10 -12.31 21.46 15.41
CA HIS A 10 -11.10 22.13 14.96
C HIS A 10 -10.12 21.12 14.32
N GLU A 11 -9.99 19.94 14.89
CA GLU A 11 -9.12 18.88 14.36
C GLU A 11 -9.51 18.42 12.95
N LEU A 12 -10.81 18.21 12.74
CA LEU A 12 -11.32 17.84 11.42
C LEU A 12 -11.12 18.96 10.40
N ARG A 13 -11.37 20.20 10.80
CA ARG A 13 -11.13 21.37 9.91
C ARG A 13 -9.66 21.43 9.53
N THR A 14 -8.75 21.35 10.50
CA THR A 14 -7.30 21.32 10.28
C THR A 14 -6.90 20.17 9.38
N PHE A 15 -7.54 19.00 9.51
CA PHE A 15 -7.29 17.86 8.62
C PHE A 15 -7.73 18.15 7.18
N LEU A 16 -8.95 18.67 6.99
CA LEU A 16 -9.49 18.96 5.66
C LEU A 16 -8.72 20.10 4.97
N ASP A 17 -8.26 21.08 5.73
CA ASP A 17 -7.45 22.19 5.20
C ASP A 17 -6.12 21.71 4.60
N ARG A 18 -5.53 20.61 5.10
CA ARG A 18 -4.32 20.00 4.52
C ARG A 18 -4.52 19.52 3.08
N PHE A 19 -5.74 19.24 2.67
CA PHE A 19 -6.09 18.77 1.33
C PHE A 19 -6.77 19.85 0.49
N ASP A 20 -6.64 21.10 0.89
CA ASP A 20 -7.29 22.25 0.24
C ASP A 20 -8.79 22.02 -0.02
N PHE A 21 -9.46 21.42 1.00
CA PHE A 21 -10.86 21.03 0.89
C PHE A 21 -11.79 22.23 0.60
N ALA A 22 -11.40 23.43 1.03
CA ALA A 22 -12.13 24.66 0.77
C ALA A 22 -12.24 24.99 -0.74
N SER A 23 -11.32 24.46 -1.57
CA SER A 23 -11.36 24.63 -3.02
C SER A 23 -12.40 23.73 -3.72
N CYS A 24 -13.14 22.91 -2.99
CA CYS A 24 -14.12 21.99 -3.56
C CYS A 24 -15.29 22.72 -4.22
N LEU A 25 -15.37 22.61 -5.54
CA LEU A 25 -16.45 23.20 -6.34
C LEU A 25 -17.75 22.40 -6.33
N VAL A 26 -17.79 21.25 -5.67
CA VAL A 26 -18.93 20.31 -5.69
C VAL A 26 -19.38 19.96 -7.13
N CYS A 27 -18.48 20.00 -8.09
CA CYS A 27 -18.77 19.85 -9.52
C CYS A 27 -19.25 18.46 -9.91
N GLY A 28 -18.93 17.42 -9.12
CA GLY A 28 -19.36 16.04 -9.35
C GLY A 28 -18.42 15.19 -10.21
N SER A 29 -17.30 15.73 -10.73
CA SER A 29 -16.32 14.94 -11.51
C SER A 29 -15.83 13.70 -10.77
N CYS A 30 -15.66 13.79 -9.46
CA CYS A 30 -15.25 12.68 -8.60
C CYS A 30 -16.27 11.54 -8.50
N ALA A 31 -17.56 11.80 -8.69
CA ALA A 31 -18.62 10.80 -8.63
C ALA A 31 -18.71 9.97 -9.92
N GLY A 32 -18.41 10.57 -11.06
CA GLY A 32 -18.44 9.89 -12.35
C GLY A 32 -17.44 8.75 -12.45
N GLY A 33 -17.91 7.51 -12.37
CA GLY A 33 -17.08 6.30 -12.43
C GLY A 33 -16.45 5.88 -11.09
N CYS A 34 -16.93 6.40 -9.96
CA CYS A 34 -16.62 5.83 -8.65
C CYS A 34 -17.21 4.41 -8.55
N PRO A 35 -16.41 3.37 -8.24
CA PRO A 35 -16.88 1.99 -8.20
C PRO A 35 -17.87 1.71 -7.06
N VAL A 36 -17.97 2.59 -6.08
CA VAL A 36 -18.93 2.49 -4.96
C VAL A 36 -20.30 3.06 -5.35
N THR A 37 -20.34 4.00 -6.29
CA THR A 37 -21.61 4.59 -6.75
C THR A 37 -22.45 3.51 -7.45
N GLY A 38 -23.69 3.34 -7.00
CA GLY A 38 -24.63 2.36 -7.56
C GLY A 38 -24.43 0.92 -7.07
N THR A 39 -23.56 0.69 -6.06
CA THR A 39 -23.52 -0.62 -5.39
C THR A 39 -24.78 -0.82 -4.53
N PRO A 40 -25.24 -2.07 -4.34
CA PRO A 40 -26.42 -2.34 -3.51
C PRO A 40 -26.26 -1.71 -2.10
N GLY A 41 -27.31 -1.05 -1.63
CA GLY A 41 -27.32 -0.36 -0.34
C GLY A 41 -26.68 1.03 -0.34
N MET A 42 -26.15 1.50 -1.49
CA MET A 42 -25.56 2.83 -1.64
C MET A 42 -26.43 3.77 -2.48
N ASP A 43 -27.76 3.54 -2.51
CA ASP A 43 -28.68 4.38 -3.26
C ASP A 43 -28.61 5.84 -2.78
N GLY A 44 -28.42 6.74 -3.75
CA GLY A 44 -28.27 8.16 -3.48
C GLY A 44 -26.95 8.57 -2.79
N TRP A 45 -25.98 7.64 -2.66
CA TRP A 45 -24.62 7.92 -2.22
C TRP A 45 -23.64 7.93 -3.37
N ASP A 46 -22.83 8.97 -3.42
CA ASP A 46 -21.68 9.09 -4.31
C ASP A 46 -20.60 9.98 -3.67
N THR A 47 -19.45 10.05 -4.29
CA THR A 47 -18.35 10.88 -3.78
C THR A 47 -18.72 12.36 -3.71
N ARG A 48 -19.51 12.88 -4.67
CA ARG A 48 -19.98 14.28 -4.67
C ARG A 48 -20.86 14.57 -3.45
N LYS A 49 -21.79 13.66 -3.11
CA LYS A 49 -22.64 13.79 -1.91
C LYS A 49 -21.78 13.84 -0.67
N VAL A 50 -20.81 12.94 -0.54
CA VAL A 50 -19.88 12.94 0.60
C VAL A 50 -19.16 14.28 0.72
N MET A 51 -18.53 14.75 -0.37
CA MET A 51 -17.83 16.03 -0.35
C MET A 51 -18.74 17.20 0.01
N ARG A 52 -19.97 17.19 -0.46
CA ARG A 52 -20.97 18.21 -0.13
C ARG A 52 -21.40 18.15 1.35
N LEU A 53 -21.60 16.96 1.90
CA LEU A 53 -21.93 16.80 3.32
C LEU A 53 -20.80 17.32 4.20
N LEU A 54 -19.56 16.98 3.88
CA LEU A 54 -18.38 17.45 4.61
C LEU A 54 -18.25 18.98 4.51
N ALA A 55 -18.47 19.58 3.33
CA ALA A 55 -18.44 21.02 3.14
C ALA A 55 -19.49 21.77 4.00
N ASN A 56 -20.59 21.09 4.34
CA ASN A 56 -21.64 21.63 5.22
C ASN A 56 -21.45 21.20 6.69
N GLY A 57 -20.32 20.59 7.07
CA GLY A 57 -20.05 20.15 8.43
C GLY A 57 -20.82 18.92 8.89
N LEU A 58 -21.53 18.23 7.99
CA LEU A 58 -22.36 17.04 8.27
C LEU A 58 -21.52 15.76 8.31
N VAL A 59 -20.45 15.78 9.10
CA VAL A 59 -19.47 14.69 9.22
C VAL A 59 -20.09 13.42 9.75
N GLY A 60 -20.98 13.54 10.75
CA GLY A 60 -21.65 12.39 11.36
C GLY A 60 -22.41 11.55 10.32
N GLU A 61 -23.10 12.20 9.37
CA GLU A 61 -23.81 11.50 8.30
C GLU A 61 -22.85 10.70 7.41
N VAL A 62 -21.68 11.26 7.11
CA VAL A 62 -20.65 10.55 6.30
C VAL A 62 -20.07 9.38 7.06
N VAL A 63 -19.67 9.58 8.32
CA VAL A 63 -19.00 8.56 9.14
C VAL A 63 -19.92 7.38 9.46
N THR A 64 -21.22 7.64 9.66
CA THR A 64 -22.20 6.59 9.95
C THR A 64 -22.66 5.83 8.70
N SER A 65 -22.48 6.40 7.50
CA SER A 65 -22.76 5.70 6.25
C SER A 65 -21.71 4.65 5.95
N ASP A 66 -22.06 3.66 5.12
CA ASP A 66 -21.09 2.67 4.66
C ASP A 66 -20.21 3.15 3.52
N PHE A 67 -20.46 4.32 2.97
CA PHE A 67 -19.72 4.83 1.81
C PHE A 67 -18.21 4.95 2.04
N PRO A 68 -17.69 5.56 3.13
CA PRO A 68 -16.27 5.60 3.40
C PRO A 68 -15.67 4.21 3.56
N TRP A 69 -16.42 3.28 4.18
CA TRP A 69 -15.97 1.90 4.37
C TRP A 69 -15.80 1.15 3.04
N LEU A 70 -16.77 1.28 2.14
CA LEU A 70 -16.73 0.67 0.82
C LEU A 70 -15.72 1.33 -0.13
N CYS A 71 -15.23 2.51 0.19
CA CYS A 71 -14.22 3.19 -0.60
C CYS A 71 -12.94 2.34 -0.70
N THR A 72 -12.60 1.92 -1.91
CA THR A 72 -11.41 1.10 -2.20
C THR A 72 -10.12 1.91 -2.23
N GLY A 73 -10.18 3.24 -2.09
CA GLY A 73 -9.03 4.12 -2.22
C GLY A 73 -8.36 4.02 -3.60
N CYS A 74 -9.13 3.87 -4.67
CA CYS A 74 -8.61 3.62 -6.02
C CYS A 74 -7.98 4.84 -6.72
N GLY A 75 -8.01 6.02 -6.11
CA GLY A 75 -7.38 7.24 -6.61
C GLY A 75 -8.12 7.97 -7.74
N ARG A 76 -9.15 7.36 -8.37
CA ARG A 76 -9.82 7.98 -9.52
C ARG A 76 -10.37 9.38 -9.22
N CYS A 77 -11.01 9.55 -8.08
CA CYS A 77 -11.62 10.82 -7.70
C CYS A 77 -10.59 11.94 -7.52
N ALA A 78 -9.39 11.65 -7.06
CA ALA A 78 -8.28 12.61 -7.01
C ALA A 78 -7.78 12.94 -8.41
N GLY A 79 -7.57 11.94 -9.27
CA GLY A 79 -7.06 12.13 -10.62
C GLY A 79 -7.98 12.96 -11.54
N VAL A 80 -9.29 13.01 -11.26
CA VAL A 80 -10.26 13.79 -12.05
C VAL A 80 -10.71 15.08 -11.33
N CYS A 81 -10.18 15.36 -10.16
CA CYS A 81 -10.56 16.54 -9.39
C CYS A 81 -9.90 17.80 -9.99
N PRO A 82 -10.67 18.79 -10.49
CA PRO A 82 -10.07 20.00 -11.05
C PRO A 82 -9.35 20.86 -10.00
N ALA A 83 -9.69 20.66 -8.70
CA ALA A 83 -9.05 21.34 -7.59
C ALA A 83 -7.90 20.53 -6.96
N GLY A 84 -7.58 19.35 -7.50
CA GLY A 84 -6.46 18.54 -7.00
C GLY A 84 -6.63 17.94 -5.61
N ILE A 85 -7.85 17.86 -5.08
CA ILE A 85 -8.12 17.37 -3.72
C ILE A 85 -7.80 15.88 -3.61
N ASP A 86 -6.99 15.47 -2.63
CA ASP A 86 -6.75 14.05 -2.29
C ASP A 86 -7.95 13.44 -1.56
N ILE A 87 -9.02 13.21 -2.33
CA ILE A 87 -10.27 12.63 -1.83
C ILE A 87 -10.07 11.24 -1.22
N PRO A 88 -9.21 10.33 -1.73
CA PRO A 88 -8.90 9.08 -1.06
C PRO A 88 -8.42 9.24 0.38
N SER A 89 -7.57 10.23 0.65
CA SER A 89 -7.11 10.51 2.02
C SER A 89 -8.23 11.06 2.90
N VAL A 90 -9.12 11.89 2.36
CA VAL A 90 -10.34 12.32 3.06
C VAL A 90 -11.21 11.11 3.43
N MET A 91 -11.44 10.18 2.50
CA MET A 91 -12.22 8.96 2.77
C MET A 91 -11.56 8.05 3.81
N ALA A 92 -10.24 7.90 3.76
CA ALA A 92 -9.51 7.12 4.75
C ALA A 92 -9.63 7.75 6.16
N HIS A 93 -9.61 9.07 6.25
CA HIS A 93 -9.88 9.76 7.54
C HIS A 93 -11.32 9.54 8.01
N MET A 94 -12.30 9.60 7.12
CA MET A 94 -13.69 9.27 7.51
C MET A 94 -13.81 7.82 8.01
N LYS A 95 -13.03 6.88 7.45
CA LYS A 95 -12.93 5.51 8.00
C LYS A 95 -12.40 5.49 9.43
N SER A 96 -11.36 6.26 9.73
CA SER A 96 -10.75 6.30 11.07
C SER A 96 -11.69 6.80 12.16
N LEU A 97 -12.68 7.60 11.79
CA LEU A 97 -13.69 8.15 12.70
C LEU A 97 -14.87 7.18 12.95
N ARG A 98 -14.94 6.06 12.21
CA ARG A 98 -16.01 5.08 12.41
C ARG A 98 -15.86 4.39 13.78
N PRO A 99 -16.98 4.03 14.41
CA PRO A 99 -16.96 3.21 15.62
C PRO A 99 -16.17 1.91 15.38
N ARG A 100 -15.39 1.50 16.37
CA ARG A 100 -14.51 0.33 16.24
C ARG A 100 -15.30 -0.94 15.82
N GLU A 101 -16.50 -1.09 16.35
CA GLU A 101 -17.41 -2.21 16.07
C GLU A 101 -17.96 -2.20 14.63
N ALA A 102 -17.90 -1.07 13.94
CA ALA A 102 -18.29 -0.94 12.54
C ALA A 102 -17.17 -1.33 11.56
N VAL A 103 -16.02 -1.73 12.08
CA VAL A 103 -14.86 -2.19 11.29
C VAL A 103 -14.60 -3.66 11.62
N PRO A 104 -14.40 -4.55 10.63
CA PRO A 104 -14.14 -5.96 10.90
C PRO A 104 -13.03 -6.20 11.91
N GLY A 105 -13.30 -6.97 12.94
CA GLY A 105 -12.37 -7.25 14.03
C GLY A 105 -11.04 -7.88 13.57
N SER A 106 -11.05 -8.61 12.45
CA SER A 106 -9.85 -9.18 11.83
C SER A 106 -8.83 -8.12 11.41
N LEU A 107 -9.28 -6.98 10.89
CA LEU A 107 -8.39 -5.88 10.50
C LEU A 107 -7.72 -5.25 11.72
N HIS A 108 -8.50 -5.01 12.78
CA HIS A 108 -7.94 -4.52 14.04
C HIS A 108 -6.95 -5.50 14.66
N LYS A 109 -7.29 -6.80 14.61
CA LYS A 109 -6.39 -7.85 15.12
C LYS A 109 -5.09 -7.90 14.33
N GLY A 110 -5.15 -7.92 13.01
CA GLY A 110 -3.96 -7.96 12.17
C GLY A 110 -3.08 -6.72 12.34
N MET A 111 -3.68 -5.52 12.41
CA MET A 111 -2.94 -4.31 12.71
C MET A 111 -2.25 -4.37 14.09
N ALA A 112 -2.97 -4.80 15.13
CA ALA A 112 -2.41 -4.93 16.47
C ALA A 112 -1.27 -5.96 16.51
N ASN A 113 -1.44 -7.09 15.83
CA ASN A 113 -0.40 -8.09 15.67
C ASN A 113 0.84 -7.49 15.01
N ASN A 114 0.69 -6.77 13.89
CA ASN A 114 1.81 -6.17 13.17
C ASN A 114 2.56 -5.15 14.04
N LEU A 115 1.85 -4.33 14.78
CA LEU A 115 2.46 -3.41 15.74
C LEU A 115 3.22 -4.13 16.87
N ALA A 116 2.71 -5.27 17.33
CA ALA A 116 3.30 -6.02 18.44
C ALA A 116 4.44 -6.95 18.00
N THR A 117 4.33 -7.59 16.83
CA THR A 117 5.21 -8.68 16.40
C THR A 117 5.87 -8.47 15.04
N GLY A 118 5.51 -7.40 14.33
CA GLY A 118 6.04 -7.11 13.00
C GLY A 118 5.40 -7.88 11.85
N ASN A 119 4.30 -8.59 12.10
CA ASN A 119 3.51 -9.23 11.05
C ASN A 119 2.03 -9.38 11.44
N ASN A 120 1.15 -9.46 10.44
CA ASN A 120 -0.31 -9.47 10.65
C ASN A 120 -0.84 -10.76 11.33
N LEU A 121 -0.08 -11.85 11.28
CA LEU A 121 -0.49 -13.17 11.79
C LEU A 121 0.03 -13.44 13.21
N ALA A 122 0.91 -12.58 13.74
CA ALA A 122 1.63 -12.78 15.00
C ALA A 122 2.52 -14.04 15.00
N ILE A 123 3.11 -14.36 13.85
CA ILE A 123 4.08 -15.44 13.71
C ILE A 123 5.35 -15.07 14.49
N GLY A 124 5.85 -16.02 15.25
CA GLY A 124 7.09 -15.87 16.00
C GLY A 124 8.32 -15.80 15.09
N ARG A 125 9.36 -15.09 15.54
CA ARG A 125 10.61 -14.92 14.77
C ARG A 125 11.24 -16.25 14.38
N GLU A 126 11.33 -17.20 15.32
CA GLU A 126 11.99 -18.50 15.04
C GLU A 126 11.19 -19.34 14.03
N GLU A 127 9.87 -19.33 14.11
CA GLU A 127 8.99 -20.01 13.15
C GLU A 127 9.16 -19.40 11.74
N TYR A 128 9.20 -18.08 11.64
CA TYR A 128 9.45 -17.41 10.37
C TYR A 128 10.82 -17.77 9.79
N LEU A 129 11.88 -17.75 10.60
CA LEU A 129 13.23 -18.09 10.14
C LEU A 129 13.37 -19.54 9.73
N GLU A 130 12.67 -20.46 10.39
CA GLU A 130 12.60 -21.86 9.99
C GLU A 130 11.90 -22.00 8.65
N GLY A 131 10.75 -21.38 8.47
CA GLY A 131 10.04 -21.33 7.20
C GLY A 131 10.88 -20.79 6.05
N MET A 132 11.62 -19.69 6.26
CA MET A 132 12.51 -19.13 5.24
C MET A 132 13.64 -20.08 4.87
N ARG A 133 14.20 -20.81 5.85
CA ARG A 133 15.24 -21.83 5.59
C ARG A 133 14.69 -23.02 4.80
N ASP A 134 13.48 -23.47 5.14
CA ASP A 134 12.85 -24.63 4.50
C ASP A 134 12.50 -24.34 3.05
N LEU A 135 11.81 -23.21 2.81
CA LEU A 135 11.50 -22.75 1.46
C LEU A 135 12.78 -22.48 0.64
N GLY A 136 13.81 -21.94 1.27
CA GLY A 136 15.11 -21.73 0.61
C GLY A 136 15.77 -23.05 0.20
N ARG A 137 15.67 -24.10 1.01
CA ARG A 137 16.17 -25.45 0.68
C ARG A 137 15.39 -26.09 -0.46
N GLU A 138 14.06 -25.92 -0.45
CA GLU A 138 13.20 -26.41 -1.53
C GLU A 138 13.60 -25.75 -2.87
N LEU A 139 13.73 -24.43 -2.88
CA LEU A 139 14.15 -23.74 -4.10
C LEU A 139 15.58 -24.08 -4.55
N ALA A 140 16.46 -24.46 -3.63
CA ALA A 140 17.83 -24.88 -3.96
C ALA A 140 17.88 -26.16 -4.82
N GLU A 141 16.81 -26.96 -4.86
CA GLU A 141 16.71 -28.11 -5.77
C GLU A 141 16.68 -27.68 -7.24
N GLU A 142 16.04 -26.54 -7.54
CA GLU A 142 15.99 -25.94 -8.87
C GLU A 142 17.12 -24.90 -9.10
N CYS A 143 17.54 -24.22 -8.05
CA CYS A 143 18.54 -23.15 -8.09
C CYS A 143 19.76 -23.50 -7.22
N PRO A 144 20.72 -24.26 -7.72
CA PRO A 144 21.85 -24.77 -6.92
C PRO A 144 22.62 -23.68 -6.18
N GLY A 145 22.77 -23.85 -4.86
CA GLY A 145 23.41 -22.87 -3.98
C GLY A 145 22.54 -21.71 -3.55
N PHE A 146 21.25 -21.72 -3.88
CA PHE A 146 20.30 -20.72 -3.38
C PHE A 146 20.10 -20.85 -1.87
N TYR A 147 19.96 -19.73 -1.21
CA TYR A 147 19.46 -19.59 0.16
C TYR A 147 18.81 -18.22 0.32
N VAL A 148 17.89 -18.11 1.27
CA VAL A 148 17.26 -16.82 1.59
C VAL A 148 18.19 -16.02 2.50
N PRO A 149 18.71 -14.88 2.05
CA PRO A 149 19.57 -14.04 2.89
C PRO A 149 18.72 -13.26 3.87
N VAL A 150 18.93 -13.48 5.16
CA VAL A 150 18.22 -12.79 6.24
C VAL A 150 19.18 -11.82 6.93
N ASP A 151 18.73 -10.61 7.22
CA ASP A 151 19.46 -9.55 7.94
C ASP A 151 20.88 -9.28 7.37
N ARG A 152 21.06 -9.41 6.07
CA ARG A 152 22.33 -9.12 5.42
C ARG A 152 22.60 -7.62 5.43
N LYS A 153 23.63 -7.19 6.15
CA LYS A 153 24.08 -5.80 6.15
C LYS A 153 24.68 -5.41 4.81
N GLY A 154 24.41 -4.18 4.37
CA GLY A 154 24.91 -3.66 3.10
C GLY A 154 24.35 -4.37 1.87
N ALA A 155 23.17 -4.99 1.99
CA ALA A 155 22.45 -5.46 0.82
C ALA A 155 22.03 -4.25 -0.05
N ASP A 156 22.04 -4.42 -1.36
CA ASP A 156 21.62 -3.38 -2.29
C ASP A 156 20.10 -3.19 -2.22
N ILE A 157 19.38 -4.29 -1.96
CA ILE A 157 17.92 -4.33 -1.97
C ILE A 157 17.37 -5.04 -0.74
N LEU A 158 16.38 -4.41 -0.11
CA LEU A 158 15.52 -5.03 0.88
C LEU A 158 14.21 -5.47 0.21
N PHE A 159 13.85 -6.73 0.42
CA PHE A 159 12.57 -7.29 -0.02
C PHE A 159 11.71 -7.62 1.20
N PHE A 160 10.47 -7.13 1.21
CA PHE A 160 9.48 -7.44 2.24
C PHE A 160 8.48 -8.45 1.71
N PRO A 161 8.47 -9.68 2.21
CA PRO A 161 7.39 -10.63 1.93
C PRO A 161 6.09 -10.22 2.62
N ASN A 162 4.99 -10.84 2.26
CA ASN A 162 3.75 -10.72 3.00
C ASN A 162 3.28 -12.07 3.56
N SER A 163 2.42 -12.02 4.58
CA SER A 163 1.95 -13.21 5.28
C SER A 163 1.29 -14.24 4.35
N LYS A 164 0.59 -13.79 3.30
CA LYS A 164 -0.05 -14.69 2.33
C LYS A 164 0.99 -15.47 1.52
N GLU A 165 2.04 -14.79 1.06
CA GLU A 165 3.11 -15.42 0.29
C GLU A 165 3.93 -16.39 1.13
N VAL A 166 4.17 -16.07 2.40
CA VAL A 166 4.97 -16.94 3.28
C VAL A 166 4.21 -18.18 3.74
N TYR A 167 2.92 -18.03 4.04
CA TYR A 167 2.14 -19.07 4.73
C TYR A 167 0.92 -19.58 3.96
N GLY A 168 0.63 -19.05 2.80
CA GLY A 168 -0.50 -19.46 1.96
C GLY A 168 -0.08 -19.88 0.57
N ASP A 169 0.46 -18.96 -0.20
CA ASP A 169 0.85 -19.17 -1.60
C ASP A 169 2.37 -18.97 -1.75
N PHE A 170 3.16 -19.80 -1.08
CA PHE A 170 4.62 -19.67 -1.02
C PHE A 170 5.30 -19.75 -2.41
N GLU A 171 4.67 -20.34 -3.40
CA GLU A 171 5.16 -20.34 -4.79
C GLU A 171 5.33 -18.92 -5.35
N ASP A 172 4.52 -17.96 -4.90
CA ASP A 172 4.64 -16.57 -5.33
C ASP A 172 6.00 -15.97 -4.95
N GLN A 173 6.58 -16.36 -3.80
CA GLN A 173 7.91 -15.94 -3.42
C GLN A 173 8.99 -16.57 -4.27
N PHE A 174 8.82 -17.83 -4.70
CA PHE A 174 9.80 -18.52 -5.54
C PHE A 174 10.04 -17.79 -6.85
N TRP A 175 9.02 -17.15 -7.43
CA TRP A 175 9.22 -16.35 -8.63
C TRP A 175 10.15 -15.17 -8.40
N TRP A 176 10.00 -14.46 -7.27
CA TRP A 176 10.88 -13.37 -6.89
C TRP A 176 12.30 -13.86 -6.61
N TRP A 177 12.43 -14.92 -5.86
CA TRP A 177 13.72 -15.49 -5.51
C TRP A 177 14.47 -16.04 -6.73
N LYS A 178 13.76 -16.66 -7.68
CA LYS A 178 14.34 -17.08 -8.97
C LYS A 178 14.85 -15.88 -9.77
N ILE A 179 14.13 -14.77 -9.76
CA ILE A 179 14.55 -13.52 -10.42
C ILE A 179 15.81 -12.98 -9.74
N PHE A 180 15.85 -12.89 -8.41
CA PHE A 180 17.02 -12.43 -7.67
C PHE A 180 18.22 -13.35 -7.90
N TYR A 181 18.02 -14.66 -7.90
CA TYR A 181 19.04 -15.63 -8.20
C TYR A 181 19.61 -15.46 -9.61
N ALA A 182 18.74 -15.40 -10.62
CA ALA A 182 19.14 -15.22 -12.02
C ALA A 182 19.87 -13.88 -12.24
N ALA A 183 19.41 -12.82 -11.61
CA ALA A 183 20.02 -11.50 -11.67
C ALA A 183 21.30 -11.37 -10.81
N ARG A 184 21.65 -12.38 -10.00
CA ARG A 184 22.72 -12.34 -8.99
C ARG A 184 22.59 -11.12 -8.08
N GLU A 185 21.38 -10.90 -7.57
CA GLU A 185 21.06 -9.72 -6.75
C GLU A 185 21.70 -9.85 -5.35
N ASN A 186 22.18 -8.73 -4.83
CA ASN A 186 22.61 -8.62 -3.44
C ASN A 186 21.41 -8.11 -2.62
N TRP A 187 20.60 -9.03 -2.13
CA TRP A 187 19.33 -8.74 -1.48
C TRP A 187 19.23 -9.35 -0.09
N THR A 188 18.21 -8.95 0.67
CA THR A 188 17.89 -9.52 1.98
C THR A 188 16.42 -9.39 2.30
N VAL A 189 15.95 -10.23 3.25
CA VAL A 189 14.69 -10.05 3.97
C VAL A 189 15.00 -9.76 5.44
N PRO A 190 14.12 -9.04 6.17
CA PRO A 190 14.32 -8.84 7.60
C PRO A 190 13.84 -10.06 8.39
N SER A 191 14.49 -10.36 9.53
CA SER A 191 14.06 -11.41 10.45
C SER A 191 12.86 -11.01 11.30
N GLU A 192 12.61 -9.70 11.43
CA GLU A 192 11.51 -9.11 12.19
C GLU A 192 10.91 -7.93 11.41
N GLY A 193 9.63 -7.65 11.61
CA GLY A 193 8.96 -6.56 10.89
C GLY A 193 8.88 -6.78 9.38
N TRP A 194 8.85 -8.03 8.97
CA TRP A 194 8.91 -8.45 7.56
C TRP A 194 7.60 -8.26 6.79
N GLU A 195 6.49 -7.98 7.45
CA GLU A 195 5.17 -7.85 6.80
C GLU A 195 5.11 -6.67 5.84
N ALA A 196 4.86 -6.96 4.58
CA ALA A 196 4.69 -5.94 3.56
C ALA A 196 3.31 -5.28 3.62
N VAL A 197 2.26 -6.01 4.02
CA VAL A 197 0.88 -5.51 3.98
C VAL A 197 0.57 -4.71 5.24
N ASP A 198 0.24 -3.45 5.04
CA ASP A 198 -0.17 -2.55 6.11
C ASP A 198 -1.69 -2.45 6.22
N TRP A 199 -2.26 -3.15 7.20
CA TRP A 199 -3.69 -3.11 7.47
C TRP A 199 -4.14 -1.84 8.21
N ALA A 200 -3.20 -1.10 8.80
CA ALA A 200 -3.52 0.14 9.50
C ALA A 200 -4.18 1.17 8.58
N LEU A 201 -3.66 1.32 7.35
CA LEU A 201 -4.23 2.24 6.38
C LEU A 201 -5.67 1.86 5.96
N PHE A 202 -5.98 0.56 5.94
CA PHE A 202 -7.34 0.09 5.61
C PHE A 202 -8.35 0.38 6.73
N THR A 203 -7.90 0.51 7.96
CA THR A 203 -8.74 0.96 9.09
C THR A 203 -8.77 2.49 9.22
N GLY A 204 -7.98 3.21 8.42
CA GLY A 204 -7.79 4.65 8.52
C GLY A 204 -6.86 5.09 9.66
N ASN A 205 -6.15 4.15 10.29
CA ASN A 205 -5.20 4.47 11.37
C ASN A 205 -3.85 4.93 10.81
N TYR A 206 -3.75 6.23 10.53
CA TYR A 206 -2.52 6.83 9.98
C TYR A 206 -1.33 6.80 10.94
N GLU A 207 -1.58 6.86 12.25
CA GLU A 207 -0.52 6.81 13.25
C GLU A 207 0.15 5.44 13.23
N ALA A 208 -0.64 4.36 13.23
CA ALA A 208 -0.11 3.01 13.09
C ALA A 208 0.61 2.80 11.75
N ASN A 209 0.06 3.34 10.64
CA ASN A 209 0.73 3.29 9.34
C ASN A 209 2.12 3.95 9.36
N ARG A 210 2.22 5.14 9.97
CA ARG A 210 3.48 5.85 10.11
C ARG A 210 4.48 5.10 10.99
N GLU A 211 4.01 4.53 12.09
CA GLU A 211 4.86 3.72 12.98
C GLU A 211 5.43 2.49 12.26
N LEU A 212 4.62 1.77 11.50
CA LEU A 212 5.09 0.63 10.71
C LEU A 212 6.09 1.05 9.63
N ALA A 213 5.87 2.18 8.98
CA ALA A 213 6.82 2.73 8.02
C ALA A 213 8.13 3.18 8.69
N ARG A 214 8.06 3.81 9.88
CA ARG A 214 9.22 4.24 10.65
C ARG A 214 10.14 3.05 10.99
N ARG A 215 9.57 1.94 11.44
CA ARG A 215 10.34 0.72 11.74
C ARG A 215 11.09 0.17 10.52
N LYS A 216 10.46 0.22 9.34
CA LYS A 216 11.10 -0.19 8.08
C LYS A 216 12.29 0.72 7.73
N VAL A 217 12.13 2.03 7.86
CA VAL A 217 13.21 3.01 7.63
C VAL A 217 14.36 2.80 8.61
N GLU A 218 14.05 2.60 9.89
CA GLU A 218 15.06 2.33 10.92
C GLU A 218 15.83 1.04 10.66
N TYR A 219 15.13 -0.03 10.27
CA TYR A 219 15.76 -1.28 9.88
C TYR A 219 16.73 -1.09 8.70
N MET A 220 16.30 -0.39 7.66
CA MET A 220 17.16 -0.11 6.50
C MET A 220 18.43 0.64 6.90
N ARG A 221 18.30 1.66 7.72
CA ARG A 221 19.46 2.44 8.21
C ARG A 221 20.40 1.61 9.06
N ALA A 222 19.87 0.85 10.02
CA ALA A 222 20.65 -0.01 10.89
C ALA A 222 21.46 -1.07 10.13
N ASN A 223 20.98 -1.49 8.95
CA ASN A 223 21.60 -2.49 8.12
C ASN A 223 22.33 -1.91 6.89
N ALA A 224 22.45 -0.59 6.78
CA ALA A 224 23.08 0.10 5.65
C ALA A 224 22.48 -0.30 4.29
N ILE A 225 21.15 -0.39 4.23
CA ILE A 225 20.38 -0.72 3.01
C ILE A 225 19.74 0.56 2.48
N GLY A 226 20.07 0.92 1.25
CA GLY A 226 19.60 2.18 0.65
C GLY A 226 18.25 2.08 -0.05
N THR A 227 17.86 0.91 -0.52
CA THR A 227 16.69 0.73 -1.38
C THR A 227 15.85 -0.47 -0.96
N MET A 228 14.53 -0.33 -0.99
CA MET A 228 13.61 -1.47 -0.87
C MET A 228 12.85 -1.68 -2.17
N ILE A 229 12.51 -2.93 -2.45
CA ILE A 229 11.53 -3.26 -3.48
C ILE A 229 10.14 -3.25 -2.85
N MET A 230 9.23 -2.48 -3.44
CA MET A 230 7.82 -2.55 -3.07
C MET A 230 7.23 -3.86 -3.57
N PRO A 231 6.49 -4.57 -2.71
CA PRO A 231 5.89 -5.84 -3.08
C PRO A 231 4.85 -5.68 -4.19
N ASP A 232 4.50 -6.76 -4.85
CA ASP A 232 3.44 -6.83 -5.85
C ASP A 232 2.04 -6.67 -5.25
N CYS A 233 1.87 -6.91 -3.96
CA CYS A 233 0.64 -6.59 -3.26
C CYS A 233 0.33 -5.08 -3.31
N GLY A 234 -0.69 -4.70 -4.07
CA GLY A 234 -1.07 -3.30 -4.22
C GLY A 234 -1.42 -2.61 -2.90
N GLY A 235 -1.99 -3.35 -1.95
CA GLY A 235 -2.28 -2.83 -0.60
C GLY A 235 -1.02 -2.56 0.21
N GLY A 236 -0.08 -3.51 0.19
CA GLY A 236 1.21 -3.36 0.88
C GLY A 236 2.04 -2.22 0.31
N SER A 237 2.18 -2.19 -1.01
CA SER A 237 2.89 -1.11 -1.72
C SER A 237 2.29 0.27 -1.42
N TYR A 238 0.96 0.40 -1.49
CA TYR A 238 0.27 1.65 -1.20
C TYR A 238 0.44 2.10 0.25
N GLY A 239 0.22 1.21 1.21
CA GLY A 239 0.36 1.52 2.64
C GLY A 239 1.78 1.93 3.01
N CYS A 240 2.77 1.17 2.53
CA CYS A 240 4.17 1.45 2.76
C CYS A 240 4.58 2.82 2.18
N ARG A 241 4.22 3.09 0.93
CA ARG A 241 4.50 4.36 0.26
C ARG A 241 3.86 5.56 0.98
N LYS A 242 2.59 5.45 1.38
CA LYS A 242 1.91 6.54 2.10
C LYS A 242 2.58 6.82 3.46
N GLY A 243 2.92 5.79 4.22
CA GLY A 243 3.64 5.95 5.49
C GLY A 243 5.02 6.58 5.31
N MET A 244 5.79 6.13 4.33
CA MET A 244 7.12 6.70 4.04
C MET A 244 7.06 8.14 3.54
N SER A 245 6.08 8.46 2.67
CA SER A 245 5.89 9.84 2.21
C SER A 245 5.53 10.77 3.37
N ALA A 246 4.70 10.31 4.32
CA ALA A 246 4.38 11.09 5.51
C ALA A 246 5.61 11.34 6.40
N LEU A 247 6.44 10.32 6.62
CA LEU A 247 7.68 10.46 7.40
C LEU A 247 8.69 11.41 6.72
N THR A 248 8.84 11.33 5.40
CA THR A 248 9.74 12.20 4.64
C THR A 248 9.25 13.65 4.63
N ALA A 249 7.93 13.86 4.57
CA ALA A 249 7.36 15.21 4.66
C ALA A 249 7.60 15.86 6.03
N GLU A 250 7.66 15.06 7.11
CA GLU A 250 7.97 15.55 8.45
C GLU A 250 9.46 15.84 8.65
N ASN A 251 10.29 14.94 8.14
CA ASN A 251 11.75 15.08 8.17
C ASN A 251 12.35 14.46 6.90
N PRO A 252 12.90 15.29 6.00
CA PRO A 252 13.56 14.82 4.76
C PRO A 252 14.66 13.77 4.99
N ASP A 253 15.30 13.78 6.15
CA ASP A 253 16.30 12.76 6.50
C ASP A 253 15.69 11.35 6.58
N ASN A 254 14.37 11.22 6.72
CA ASN A 254 13.69 9.94 6.69
C ASN A 254 13.53 9.34 5.28
N ALA A 255 13.96 10.04 4.25
CA ALA A 255 13.92 9.51 2.90
C ALA A 255 14.80 8.25 2.79
N VAL A 256 14.21 7.21 2.20
CA VAL A 256 14.89 5.99 1.77
C VAL A 256 14.51 5.71 0.33
N GLY A 257 15.39 5.04 -0.39
CA GLY A 257 15.08 4.59 -1.75
C GLY A 257 14.02 3.50 -1.71
N PHE A 258 13.04 3.59 -2.60
CA PHE A 258 12.24 2.45 -2.97
C PHE A 258 12.12 2.37 -4.48
N VAL A 259 12.13 1.15 -4.98
CA VAL A 259 11.92 0.88 -6.39
C VAL A 259 10.63 0.08 -6.53
N TYR A 260 9.86 0.48 -7.49
CA TYR A 260 8.65 -0.22 -7.80
C TYR A 260 8.96 -1.52 -8.55
N LEU A 261 8.19 -2.54 -8.25
CA LEU A 261 8.39 -3.87 -8.73
C LEU A 261 8.59 -3.97 -10.24
N TYR A 262 7.71 -3.35 -11.01
CA TYR A 262 7.79 -3.40 -12.47
C TYR A 262 8.95 -2.58 -13.01
N ASP A 263 9.28 -1.44 -12.41
CA ASP A 263 10.45 -0.65 -12.77
C ASP A 263 11.75 -1.41 -12.50
N TYR A 264 11.79 -2.16 -11.39
CA TYR A 264 12.91 -3.07 -11.08
C TYR A 264 13.05 -4.17 -12.13
N LEU A 265 11.97 -4.89 -12.47
CA LEU A 265 11.98 -5.92 -13.50
C LEU A 265 12.40 -5.37 -14.86
N LEU A 266 11.85 -4.23 -15.25
CA LEU A 266 12.17 -3.58 -16.51
C LEU A 266 13.65 -3.16 -16.56
N ASN A 267 14.20 -2.69 -15.45
CA ASN A 267 15.62 -2.37 -15.35
C ASN A 267 16.49 -3.62 -15.52
N LEU A 268 16.15 -4.74 -14.87
CA LEU A 268 16.88 -6.00 -15.05
C LEU A 268 16.88 -6.47 -16.51
N ILE A 269 15.75 -6.34 -17.21
CA ILE A 269 15.64 -6.69 -18.64
C ILE A 269 16.47 -5.73 -19.50
N ARG A 270 16.34 -4.42 -19.30
CA ARG A 270 17.05 -3.40 -20.09
C ARG A 270 18.56 -3.45 -19.91
N THR A 271 19.02 -3.78 -18.73
CA THR A 271 20.45 -3.94 -18.42
C THR A 271 21.01 -5.32 -18.78
N GLY A 272 20.17 -6.23 -19.25
CA GLY A 272 20.56 -7.58 -19.65
C GLY A 272 20.91 -8.49 -18.46
N ARG A 273 20.58 -8.12 -17.24
CA ARG A 273 20.78 -8.93 -16.02
C ARG A 273 19.89 -10.15 -16.01
N ILE A 274 18.68 -10.05 -16.61
CA ILE A 274 17.82 -11.19 -16.92
C ILE A 274 17.46 -11.17 -18.41
N ARG A 275 17.22 -12.35 -18.97
CA ARG A 275 16.77 -12.50 -20.35
C ARG A 275 15.47 -13.29 -20.36
N LEU A 276 14.51 -12.79 -21.13
CA LEU A 276 13.21 -13.43 -21.29
C LEU A 276 13.22 -14.27 -22.57
N ASP A 277 12.77 -15.51 -22.47
CA ASP A 277 12.54 -16.36 -23.63
C ASP A 277 11.12 -16.13 -24.17
N ARG A 278 11.04 -15.47 -25.32
CA ARG A 278 9.77 -15.16 -25.97
C ARG A 278 9.05 -16.42 -26.50
N SER A 279 9.77 -17.53 -26.67
CA SER A 279 9.19 -18.76 -27.21
C SER A 279 8.25 -19.47 -26.23
N VAL A 280 8.48 -19.31 -24.91
CA VAL A 280 7.70 -19.94 -23.84
C VAL A 280 6.19 -19.66 -23.96
N HIS A 281 5.86 -18.48 -24.45
CA HIS A 281 4.46 -18.06 -24.62
C HIS A 281 4.04 -17.89 -26.07
N SER A 282 4.77 -18.51 -27.01
CA SER A 282 4.45 -18.45 -28.41
C SER A 282 3.02 -18.96 -28.67
N GLY A 283 2.23 -18.20 -29.44
CA GLY A 283 0.82 -18.50 -29.73
C GLY A 283 -0.18 -18.21 -28.61
N LYS A 284 0.26 -17.81 -27.42
CA LYS A 284 -0.64 -17.37 -26.34
C LYS A 284 -0.99 -15.90 -26.48
N ARG A 285 -2.23 -15.56 -26.14
CA ARG A 285 -2.71 -14.18 -26.05
C ARG A 285 -2.93 -13.84 -24.58
N PHE A 286 -2.43 -12.69 -24.16
CA PHE A 286 -2.59 -12.19 -22.80
C PHE A 286 -3.33 -10.86 -22.82
N THR A 287 -4.12 -10.61 -21.78
CA THR A 287 -4.64 -9.29 -21.44
C THR A 287 -4.02 -8.89 -20.11
N TYR A 288 -3.74 -7.62 -19.97
CA TYR A 288 -3.26 -7.06 -18.72
C TYR A 288 -4.29 -6.10 -18.15
N HIS A 289 -4.55 -6.19 -16.85
CA HIS A 289 -5.40 -5.26 -16.13
C HIS A 289 -4.57 -4.54 -15.06
N ASP A 290 -4.44 -3.24 -15.25
CA ASP A 290 -3.78 -2.39 -14.26
C ASP A 290 -4.59 -2.35 -12.97
N SER A 291 -3.98 -2.74 -11.86
CA SER A 291 -4.62 -2.57 -10.57
C SER A 291 -4.65 -1.08 -10.19
N CYS A 292 -5.67 -0.68 -9.42
CA CYS A 292 -5.84 0.70 -9.03
C CYS A 292 -4.62 1.27 -8.29
N LYS A 293 -3.95 0.44 -7.49
CA LYS A 293 -2.82 0.86 -6.67
C LYS A 293 -1.52 0.91 -7.46
N HIS A 294 -1.36 0.00 -8.41
CA HIS A 294 -0.16 -0.06 -9.22
C HIS A 294 -0.24 0.87 -10.45
N GLY A 295 -1.39 0.98 -11.09
CA GLY A 295 -1.58 1.89 -12.21
C GLY A 295 -1.72 3.34 -11.73
N ARG A 296 -2.87 3.72 -11.21
CA ARG A 296 -3.21 5.13 -10.92
C ARG A 296 -2.43 5.77 -9.79
N GLU A 297 -2.35 5.09 -8.65
CA GLU A 297 -1.69 5.66 -7.47
C GLU A 297 -0.19 5.81 -7.69
N LEU A 298 0.41 4.87 -8.43
CA LEU A 298 1.82 4.96 -8.78
C LEU A 298 2.07 6.02 -9.85
N ALA A 299 1.22 6.08 -10.88
CA ALA A 299 1.31 7.12 -11.90
C ALA A 299 1.27 8.51 -11.27
N ALA A 300 0.33 8.75 -10.35
CA ALA A 300 0.26 10.00 -9.60
C ALA A 300 1.53 10.27 -8.77
N HIS A 301 2.13 9.24 -8.18
CA HIS A 301 3.39 9.36 -7.44
C HIS A 301 4.55 9.81 -8.34
N TYR A 302 4.60 9.34 -9.57
CA TYR A 302 5.61 9.74 -10.56
C TYR A 302 5.23 11.01 -11.34
N GLY A 303 4.17 11.69 -10.96
CA GLY A 303 3.74 12.95 -11.59
C GLY A 303 3.05 12.78 -12.94
N HIS A 304 2.55 11.58 -13.25
CA HIS A 304 1.75 11.34 -14.46
C HIS A 304 0.29 11.69 -14.22
N GLY A 305 -0.34 12.28 -15.23
CA GLY A 305 -1.77 12.54 -15.22
C GLY A 305 -2.58 11.25 -15.31
N TYR A 306 -3.83 11.33 -14.87
CA TYR A 306 -4.76 10.19 -14.86
C TYR A 306 -4.99 9.58 -16.26
N PHE A 307 -4.85 10.38 -17.31
CA PHE A 307 -5.08 10.02 -18.70
C PHE A 307 -3.79 9.83 -19.49
N ASP A 308 -2.63 9.92 -18.85
CA ASP A 308 -1.36 9.63 -19.49
C ASP A 308 -1.27 8.14 -19.83
N GLU A 309 -0.48 7.81 -20.84
CA GLU A 309 -0.30 6.42 -21.24
C GLU A 309 0.18 5.57 -20.03
N PRO A 310 -0.41 4.38 -19.83
CA PRO A 310 0.05 3.47 -18.79
C PRO A 310 1.50 3.07 -19.06
N ARG A 311 2.29 2.98 -18.00
CA ARG A 311 3.70 2.57 -18.07
C ARG A 311 3.84 1.08 -18.29
#